data_ad43d98e4c7330bbaa5cefeb6f8080b0
#
_entry.id   ad43d98e4c7330bbaa5cefeb6f8080b0
#
_cell.length_a   1.000
_cell.length_b   1.000
_cell.length_c   1.000
_cell.angle_alpha   90.00
_cell.angle_beta   90.00
_cell.angle_gamma   90.00
#
_symmetry.space_group_name_H-M   'P 1'
#
loop_
_entity.id
_entity.type
_entity.pdbx_description
1 polymer ?
#
loop_
_entity_poly.entity_id
_entity_poly.type
_entity_poly.pdbx_seq_one_letter_code
_entity_poly.pdbx_strand_id
1 'polypeptide(L)'
;MHITTRRFWDAYYRLSSDAQVTADKQFELLKVNLRHPSLQFKKVGNVWSARVNLSIRALAAEDGGDYIWFWIGDHREYERLIQKLKNEPNRAPGAD
;
A
#
# COMPACT_ATOMS: atom_id res chain seq x y z
N MET A 1 -3.89 -8.96 -10.75
CA MET A 1 -4.48 -7.68 -11.18
C MET A 1 -4.42 -6.67 -10.04
N HIS A 2 -4.24 -5.41 -10.37
CA HIS A 2 -4.20 -4.34 -9.37
C HIS A 2 -5.52 -3.57 -9.39
N ILE A 3 -6.17 -3.50 -8.25
CA ILE A 3 -7.47 -2.87 -8.10
C ILE A 3 -7.33 -1.75 -7.08
N THR A 4 -7.85 -0.58 -7.37
CA THR A 4 -7.85 0.52 -6.43
C THR A 4 -9.23 0.70 -5.83
N THR A 5 -9.26 1.22 -4.59
CA THR A 5 -10.51 1.46 -3.89
C THR A 5 -10.73 2.95 -3.73
N ARG A 6 -11.94 3.32 -3.40
CA ARG A 6 -12.25 4.72 -3.09
C ARG A 6 -11.38 5.23 -1.93
N ARG A 7 -11.19 4.38 -0.92
CA ARG A 7 -10.36 4.73 0.23
C ARG A 7 -8.93 5.05 -0.19
N PHE A 8 -8.39 4.29 -1.16
CA PHE A 8 -7.07 4.57 -1.71
C PHE A 8 -7.03 5.96 -2.34
N TRP A 9 -8.02 6.29 -3.17
CA TRP A 9 -8.03 7.58 -3.86
C TRP A 9 -8.25 8.74 -2.92
N ASP A 10 -9.03 8.56 -1.85
CA ASP A 10 -9.17 9.59 -0.83
C ASP A 10 -7.82 9.91 -0.19
N ALA A 11 -7.03 8.87 0.09
CA ALA A 11 -5.69 9.06 0.63
C ALA A 11 -4.73 9.67 -0.40
N TYR A 12 -4.81 9.22 -1.65
CA TYR A 12 -3.99 9.73 -2.74
C TYR A 12 -4.18 11.23 -2.92
N TYR A 13 -5.42 11.70 -2.89
CA TYR A 13 -5.68 13.13 -3.12
C TYR A 13 -5.26 14.01 -1.95
N ARG A 14 -4.87 13.45 -0.83
CA ARG A 14 -4.25 14.20 0.27
C ARG A 14 -2.76 14.41 0.07
N LEU A 15 -2.16 13.70 -0.86
CA LEU A 15 -0.74 13.84 -1.14
C LEU A 15 -0.48 15.17 -1.86
N SER A 16 0.75 15.69 -1.72
CA SER A 16 1.18 16.82 -2.52
C SER A 16 1.16 16.44 -3.99
N SER A 17 1.09 17.44 -4.87
CA SER A 17 1.09 17.17 -6.31
C SER A 17 2.36 16.46 -6.75
N ASP A 18 3.51 16.78 -6.16
CA ASP A 18 4.77 16.08 -6.48
C ASP A 18 4.71 14.63 -6.08
N ALA A 19 4.14 14.34 -4.92
CA ALA A 19 4.00 12.95 -4.47
C ALA A 19 3.03 12.18 -5.35
N GLN A 20 1.97 12.84 -5.82
CA GLN A 20 1.02 12.21 -6.74
C GLN A 20 1.68 11.84 -8.05
N VAL A 21 2.52 12.72 -8.60
CA VAL A 21 3.25 12.43 -9.83
C VAL A 21 4.16 11.20 -9.65
N THR A 22 4.87 11.15 -8.54
CA THR A 22 5.74 10.01 -8.25
C THR A 22 4.94 8.74 -8.06
N ALA A 23 3.80 8.83 -7.37
CA ALA A 23 2.92 7.69 -7.17
C ALA A 23 2.40 7.14 -8.50
N ASP A 24 2.05 8.02 -9.42
CA ASP A 24 1.58 7.62 -10.74
C ASP A 24 2.64 6.84 -11.50
N LYS A 25 3.89 7.32 -11.44
CA LYS A 25 5.01 6.63 -12.09
C LYS A 25 5.27 5.26 -11.48
N GLN A 26 5.23 5.19 -10.18
CA GLN A 26 5.47 3.92 -9.47
C GLN A 26 4.34 2.93 -9.74
N PHE A 27 3.11 3.41 -9.89
CA PHE A 27 2.00 2.54 -10.21
C PHE A 27 2.14 1.94 -11.61
N GLU A 28 2.59 2.73 -12.59
CA GLU A 28 2.86 2.21 -13.92
C GLU A 28 3.95 1.15 -13.88
N LEU A 29 5.00 1.42 -13.11
CA LEU A 29 6.08 0.46 -12.95
C LEU A 29 5.60 -0.83 -12.27
N LEU A 30 4.77 -0.69 -11.25
CA LEU A 30 4.19 -1.82 -10.53
C LEU A 30 3.43 -2.75 -11.45
N LYS A 31 2.67 -2.20 -12.40
CA LYS A 31 1.89 -2.99 -13.33
C LYS A 31 2.77 -3.77 -14.30
N VAL A 32 3.95 -3.24 -14.63
CA VAL A 32 4.86 -3.85 -15.58
C VAL A 32 5.85 -4.78 -14.92
N ASN A 33 6.38 -4.39 -13.76
CA ASN A 33 7.41 -5.16 -13.07
C ASN A 33 7.30 -5.03 -11.57
N LEU A 34 6.48 -5.88 -10.98
CA LEU A 34 6.22 -5.91 -9.55
C LEU A 34 7.49 -6.10 -8.72
N ARG A 35 8.50 -6.71 -9.31
CA ARG A 35 9.76 -7.02 -8.62
C ARG A 35 10.83 -5.95 -8.76
N HIS A 36 10.48 -4.82 -9.39
CA HIS A 36 11.46 -3.76 -9.56
C HIS A 36 11.95 -3.28 -8.19
N PRO A 37 13.29 -3.18 -7.99
CA PRO A 37 13.84 -2.87 -6.67
C PRO A 37 13.33 -1.57 -6.05
N SER A 38 13.02 -0.56 -6.87
CA SER A 38 12.57 0.72 -6.34
C SER A 38 11.22 0.63 -5.64
N LEU A 39 10.43 -0.38 -5.95
CA LEU A 39 9.11 -0.58 -5.33
C LEU A 39 9.21 -1.19 -3.95
N GLN A 40 10.27 -1.92 -3.68
CA GLN A 40 10.41 -2.68 -2.43
C GLN A 40 9.12 -3.38 -2.04
N PHE A 41 8.51 -4.03 -3.02
CA PHE A 41 7.24 -4.71 -2.83
C PHE A 41 7.43 -5.92 -1.93
N LYS A 42 6.74 -5.94 -0.80
CA LYS A 42 6.91 -7.01 0.18
C LYS A 42 5.66 -7.19 1.03
N LYS A 43 5.50 -8.40 1.54
CA LYS A 43 4.41 -8.70 2.45
C LYS A 43 4.80 -8.28 3.87
N VAL A 44 3.90 -7.58 4.53
CA VAL A 44 4.08 -7.15 5.92
C VAL A 44 2.81 -7.53 6.67
N GLY A 45 2.91 -8.56 7.52
CA GLY A 45 1.71 -9.10 8.15
C GLY A 45 0.77 -9.66 7.10
N ASN A 46 -0.45 -9.18 7.07
CA ASN A 46 -1.47 -9.64 6.13
C ASN A 46 -1.62 -8.75 4.90
N VAL A 47 -0.76 -7.76 4.75
CA VAL A 47 -0.88 -6.81 3.64
C VAL A 47 0.42 -6.72 2.87
N TRP A 48 0.35 -6.15 1.69
CA TRP A 48 1.51 -5.90 0.84
C TRP A 48 1.82 -4.42 0.84
N SER A 49 3.12 -4.10 0.88
CA SER A 49 3.62 -2.74 0.94
C SER A 49 4.43 -2.45 -0.30
N ALA A 50 4.25 -1.27 -0.88
CA ALA A 50 5.06 -0.79 -1.98
C ALA A 50 5.60 0.60 -1.64
N ARG A 51 6.86 0.83 -1.98
CA ARG A 51 7.48 2.13 -1.77
C ARG A 51 7.22 3.03 -2.97
N VAL A 52 6.70 4.21 -2.69
CA VAL A 52 6.52 5.24 -3.72
C VAL A 52 7.77 6.11 -3.82
N ASN A 53 8.21 6.63 -2.66
CA ASN A 53 9.49 7.32 -2.53
C ASN A 53 9.97 7.14 -1.09
N LEU A 54 11.00 7.88 -0.68
CA LEU A 54 11.54 7.74 0.67
C LEU A 54 10.51 8.03 1.76
N SER A 55 9.52 8.85 1.47
CA SER A 55 8.54 9.30 2.46
C SER A 55 7.17 8.68 2.31
N ILE A 56 6.88 8.08 1.16
CA ILE A 56 5.51 7.63 0.83
C ILE A 56 5.48 6.13 0.59
N ARG A 57 4.45 5.48 1.18
CA ARG A 57 4.20 4.05 1.03
C ARG A 57 2.74 3.81 0.63
N ALA A 58 2.49 2.68 -0.03
CA ALA A 58 1.14 2.26 -0.36
C ALA A 58 0.91 0.84 0.15
N LEU A 59 -0.33 0.51 0.49
CA LEU A 59 -0.70 -0.78 1.04
C LEU A 59 -1.81 -1.43 0.23
N ALA A 60 -1.70 -2.74 0.08
CA ALA A 60 -2.69 -3.54 -0.62
C ALA A 60 -3.01 -4.81 0.15
N ALA A 61 -4.25 -5.25 0.04
CA ALA A 61 -4.66 -6.58 0.46
C ALA A 61 -4.60 -7.50 -0.75
N GLU A 62 -4.32 -8.76 -0.51
CA GLU A 62 -4.31 -9.76 -1.58
C GLU A 62 -5.58 -10.59 -1.48
N ASP A 63 -6.24 -10.79 -2.62
CA ASP A 63 -7.48 -11.55 -2.68
C ASP A 63 -7.55 -12.29 -4.01
N GLY A 64 -7.43 -13.61 -3.98
CA GLY A 64 -7.57 -14.43 -5.17
C GLY A 64 -6.58 -14.09 -6.29
N GLY A 65 -5.39 -13.67 -5.94
CA GLY A 65 -4.37 -13.29 -6.92
C GLY A 65 -4.41 -11.82 -7.32
N ASP A 66 -5.38 -11.08 -6.81
CA ASP A 66 -5.46 -9.64 -7.06
C ASP A 66 -4.90 -8.88 -5.88
N TYR A 67 -4.35 -7.68 -6.16
CA TYR A 67 -3.90 -6.76 -5.13
C TYR A 67 -4.87 -5.59 -5.07
N ILE A 68 -5.49 -5.42 -3.92
CA ILE A 68 -6.52 -4.40 -3.71
C ILE A 68 -5.90 -3.27 -2.90
N TRP A 69 -5.57 -2.19 -3.57
CA TRP A 69 -4.91 -1.04 -2.95
C TRP A 69 -5.92 -0.22 -2.17
N PHE A 70 -5.66 -0.07 -0.87
CA PHE A 70 -6.62 0.59 0.02
C PHE A 70 -6.04 1.80 0.75
N TRP A 71 -4.74 2.06 0.63
CA TRP A 71 -4.12 3.17 1.34
C TRP A 71 -2.82 3.60 0.69
N ILE A 72 -2.54 4.89 0.76
CA ILE A 72 -1.26 5.49 0.38
C ILE A 72 -1.06 6.71 1.28
N GLY A 73 0.17 6.91 1.76
CA GLY A 73 0.43 8.02 2.66
C GLY A 73 1.88 8.06 3.10
N ASP A 74 2.18 8.92 4.06
CA ASP A 74 3.54 9.12 4.49
C ASP A 74 4.03 7.99 5.40
N HIS A 75 5.36 7.97 5.58
CA HIS A 75 6.03 6.93 6.32
C HIS A 75 5.59 6.85 7.79
N ARG A 76 5.28 7.97 8.41
CA ARG A 76 4.82 7.98 9.81
C ARG A 76 3.49 7.28 9.96
N GLU A 77 2.56 7.63 9.09
CA GLU A 77 1.24 7.01 9.11
C GLU A 77 1.35 5.53 8.75
N TYR A 78 2.22 5.22 7.79
CA TYR A 78 2.51 3.84 7.43
C TYR A 78 2.97 3.04 8.65
N GLU A 79 3.93 3.56 9.42
CA GLU A 79 4.43 2.87 10.59
C GLU A 79 3.33 2.59 11.62
N ARG A 80 2.45 3.55 11.84
CA ARG A 80 1.32 3.37 12.76
C ARG A 80 0.37 2.29 12.27
N LEU A 81 0.06 2.29 10.98
CA LEU A 81 -0.84 1.29 10.41
C LEU A 81 -0.24 -0.09 10.50
N ILE A 82 1.04 -0.23 10.18
CA ILE A 82 1.72 -1.52 10.25
C ILE A 82 1.77 -2.01 11.68
N GLN A 83 2.07 -1.13 12.63
CA GLN A 83 2.12 -1.50 14.03
C GLN A 83 0.75 -1.98 14.53
N LYS A 84 -0.30 -1.30 14.13
CA LYS A 84 -1.66 -1.69 14.47
C LYS A 84 -2.02 -3.04 13.87
N LEU A 85 -1.66 -3.26 12.61
CA LEU A 85 -1.92 -4.54 11.95
C LEU A 85 -1.14 -5.68 12.61
N LYS A 86 0.10 -5.42 13.02
CA LYS A 86 0.91 -6.43 13.71
C LYS A 86 0.37 -6.76 15.09
N ASN A 87 -0.20 -5.76 15.76
CA ASN A 87 -0.74 -5.96 17.11
C ASN A 87 -2.09 -6.66 17.10
N GLU A 88 -2.72 -6.80 15.94
CA GLU A 88 -3.99 -7.49 15.82
C GLU A 88 -3.94 -8.66 14.85
N PRO A 89 -2.80 -9.36 14.73
CA PRO A 89 -2.69 -10.41 13.72
C PRO A 89 -3.55 -11.63 14.03
N ASN A 90 -3.94 -11.80 15.28
CA ASN A 90 -4.70 -12.96 15.72
C ASN A 90 -6.19 -12.72 15.75
N ARG A 91 -6.63 -11.62 15.24
CA ARG A 91 -8.05 -11.35 15.15
C ARG A 91 -8.60 -12.05 13.92
N ALA A 92 -8.60 -13.35 14.01
CA ALA A 92 -9.16 -14.15 12.96
C ALA A 92 -10.64 -13.81 12.81
N PRO A 93 -11.19 -13.98 11.61
CA PRO A 93 -12.61 -13.78 11.41
C PRO A 93 -13.40 -14.64 12.40
N GLY A 94 -14.26 -14.04 13.14
CA GLY A 94 -15.07 -14.75 14.12
C GLY A 94 -14.40 -14.88 15.48
N ALA A 95 -13.20 -14.39 15.65
CA ALA A 95 -12.54 -14.44 16.95
C ALA A 95 -12.94 -13.27 17.85
N ASP A 96 -13.68 -12.37 17.32
CA ASP A 96 -14.08 -11.15 18.04
C ASP A 96 -15.38 -11.30 18.75
#